data_f8580a9aa4028ce239140fae9807299e
#
_entry.id   f8580a9aa4028ce239140fae9807299e
#
_cell.length_a   1.000
_cell.length_b   1.000
_cell.length_c   1.000
_cell.angle_alpha   90.00
_cell.angle_beta   90.00
_cell.angle_gamma   90.00
#
_symmetry.space_group_name_H-M   'P 1'
#
loop_
_entity.id
_entity.type
_entity.pdbx_description
1 polymer ?
#
loop_
_entity_poly.entity_id
_entity_poly.type
_entity_poly.pdbx_seq_one_letter_code
_entity_poly.pdbx_strand_id
1 'polypeptide(L)'
;MKLPHEKFCVLPWVSLETSPIGTVRPCCLADDEITDDTGEKFNLNTANFLDIQNSQHMIKLREDFLAGKKPQTCRRCWNEERSGRTSKRMHTLDRLKHMLPEQEWTKDAKPLMFLDLKLGNICNLKCRICGSWSSSTFASEELTNLGRDEDKKSSYHYTMLKQGAWPRENPTFWKEIDQVVDQIQYIEFTGGEPFMIQEHFDMLQGLVDRGVAGNIEIHYNTNGTQYPEDADAIWSHFKLVEIAFSIDDVGERFEYQRSNAVWKEVCRNIGWFKTLREHYSNIRLQVCTTVNVFNVYYIEEVANWIETQGFDFVYWNMMHDAYYFSISTLPDPAKQAIAEKLQSANVTEKTKKEFAQIIEFMNNGPSNDGFILKMKVRDLDRKREQNLAVVEPEFAALIDYDFNQN
;
A
#
# COMPACT_ATOMS: atom_id res chain seq x y z
N MET A 1 -20.59 8.56 -17.46
CA MET A 1 -19.31 9.04 -18.06
C MET A 1 -18.96 8.18 -19.27
N LYS A 2 -18.64 8.79 -20.42
CA LYS A 2 -18.19 8.10 -21.63
C LYS A 2 -16.65 8.11 -21.67
N LEU A 3 -16.04 6.92 -21.66
CA LEU A 3 -14.58 6.78 -21.79
C LEU A 3 -14.20 6.73 -23.27
N PRO A 4 -13.00 7.20 -23.66
CA PRO A 4 -12.50 7.07 -25.02
C PRO A 4 -12.46 5.61 -25.53
N HIS A 5 -12.03 4.68 -24.69
CA HIS A 5 -11.95 3.25 -24.97
C HIS A 5 -11.65 2.44 -23.69
N GLU A 6 -11.70 1.11 -23.78
CA GLU A 6 -11.52 0.18 -22.64
C GLU A 6 -10.16 0.25 -21.91
N LYS A 7 -9.10 0.66 -22.62
CA LYS A 7 -7.74 0.78 -22.06
C LYS A 7 -7.50 2.10 -21.35
N PHE A 8 -8.49 2.99 -21.32
CA PHE A 8 -8.34 4.32 -20.74
C PHE A 8 -8.15 4.26 -19.22
N CYS A 9 -7.28 5.14 -18.69
CA CYS A 9 -7.08 5.35 -17.27
C CYS A 9 -7.33 6.82 -16.94
N VAL A 10 -8.14 7.12 -15.94
CA VAL A 10 -8.46 8.51 -15.54
C VAL A 10 -7.36 9.16 -14.71
N LEU A 11 -6.54 8.35 -13.99
CA LEU A 11 -5.56 8.85 -13.03
C LEU A 11 -4.60 9.90 -13.59
N PRO A 12 -4.03 9.76 -14.80
CA PRO A 12 -3.13 10.79 -15.33
C PRO A 12 -3.75 12.18 -15.50
N TRP A 13 -5.07 12.29 -15.44
CA TRP A 13 -5.78 13.57 -15.55
C TRP A 13 -6.13 14.21 -14.22
N VAL A 14 -6.42 13.38 -13.21
CA VAL A 14 -7.08 13.84 -11.98
C VAL A 14 -6.33 13.48 -10.70
N SER A 15 -5.20 12.79 -10.81
CA SER A 15 -4.48 12.25 -9.64
C SER A 15 -2.99 12.57 -9.68
N LEU A 16 -2.42 12.63 -8.48
CA LEU A 16 -0.98 12.52 -8.24
C LEU A 16 -0.75 11.65 -7.00
N GLU A 17 0.33 10.86 -7.05
CA GLU A 17 0.82 10.08 -5.91
C GLU A 17 2.15 10.65 -5.45
N THR A 18 2.34 10.73 -4.13
CA THR A 18 3.62 11.10 -3.53
C THR A 18 4.39 9.85 -3.09
N SER A 19 5.70 9.86 -3.30
CA SER A 19 6.56 8.85 -2.72
C SER A 19 6.95 9.18 -1.27
N PRO A 20 7.52 8.23 -0.51
CA PRO A 20 7.99 8.49 0.85
C PRO A 20 9.11 9.53 0.98
N ILE A 21 9.69 10.00 -0.11
CA ILE A 21 10.71 11.06 -0.13
C ILE A 21 10.26 12.32 -0.88
N GLY A 22 8.96 12.42 -1.18
CA GLY A 22 8.36 13.59 -1.83
C GLY A 22 8.45 13.62 -3.35
N THR A 23 9.03 12.62 -4.02
CA THR A 23 8.93 12.50 -5.49
C THR A 23 7.50 12.11 -5.87
N VAL A 24 7.13 12.31 -7.12
CA VAL A 24 5.74 12.13 -7.56
C VAL A 24 5.60 11.15 -8.72
N ARG A 25 4.48 10.44 -8.74
CA ARG A 25 4.09 9.50 -9.81
C ARG A 25 2.65 9.75 -10.26
N PRO A 26 2.26 9.31 -11.46
CA PRO A 26 0.86 9.39 -11.90
C PRO A 26 -0.11 8.61 -11.02
N CYS A 27 0.36 7.53 -10.39
CA CYS A 27 -0.35 6.71 -9.39
C CYS A 27 0.63 5.78 -8.66
N CYS A 28 0.19 5.14 -7.57
CA CYS A 28 1.03 4.26 -6.72
C CYS A 28 1.58 3.01 -7.43
N LEU A 29 0.99 2.58 -8.55
CA LEU A 29 1.46 1.43 -9.33
C LEU A 29 2.27 1.80 -10.57
N ALA A 30 2.46 3.10 -10.87
CA ALA A 30 3.34 3.52 -11.95
C ALA A 30 4.80 3.17 -11.62
N ASP A 31 5.53 2.63 -12.60
CA ASP A 31 6.94 2.30 -12.41
C ASP A 31 7.83 3.54 -12.43
N ASP A 32 7.48 4.53 -13.23
CA ASP A 32 8.29 5.74 -13.45
C ASP A 32 7.76 6.91 -12.60
N GLU A 33 8.70 7.68 -12.04
CA GLU A 33 8.43 8.98 -11.43
C GLU A 33 8.28 10.05 -12.51
N ILE A 34 7.46 11.06 -12.24
CA ILE A 34 7.25 12.18 -13.16
C ILE A 34 8.52 13.04 -13.20
N THR A 35 8.97 13.37 -14.40
CA THR A 35 10.17 14.17 -14.63
C THR A 35 9.85 15.48 -15.33
N ASP A 36 10.73 16.47 -15.15
CA ASP A 36 10.75 17.68 -15.97
C ASP A 36 11.35 17.46 -17.37
N ASP A 37 11.48 18.51 -18.14
CA ASP A 37 12.01 18.46 -19.52
C ASP A 37 13.51 18.14 -19.59
N THR A 38 14.23 18.22 -18.47
CA THR A 38 15.65 17.83 -18.35
C THR A 38 15.83 16.36 -17.96
N GLY A 39 14.75 15.69 -17.56
CA GLY A 39 14.74 14.33 -17.05
C GLY A 39 14.92 14.23 -15.52
N GLU A 40 15.01 15.37 -14.82
CA GLU A 40 15.06 15.39 -13.36
C GLU A 40 13.68 15.10 -12.76
N LYS A 41 13.65 14.34 -11.67
CA LYS A 41 12.41 13.98 -10.99
C LYS A 41 11.79 15.16 -10.26
N PHE A 42 10.51 15.39 -10.47
CA PHE A 42 9.80 16.34 -9.63
C PHE A 42 9.75 15.88 -8.19
N ASN A 43 9.86 16.86 -7.28
CA ASN A 43 9.75 16.65 -5.84
C ASN A 43 8.91 17.76 -5.22
N LEU A 44 7.93 17.42 -4.41
CA LEU A 44 7.04 18.39 -3.75
C LEU A 44 7.71 19.25 -2.68
N ASN A 45 9.00 19.03 -2.40
CA ASN A 45 9.79 19.98 -1.64
C ASN A 45 10.14 21.25 -2.45
N THR A 46 10.09 21.18 -3.79
CA THR A 46 10.55 22.25 -4.68
C THR A 46 9.61 22.58 -5.83
N ALA A 47 8.65 21.72 -6.13
CA ALA A 47 7.71 21.86 -7.25
C ALA A 47 6.27 21.93 -6.75
N ASN A 48 5.43 22.67 -7.49
CA ASN A 48 4.00 22.76 -7.23
C ASN A 48 3.19 21.73 -8.06
N PHE A 49 1.96 21.47 -7.65
CA PHE A 49 1.08 20.47 -8.28
C PHE A 49 0.76 20.82 -9.76
N LEU A 50 0.59 22.09 -10.10
CA LEU A 50 0.22 22.51 -11.46
C LEU A 50 1.36 22.28 -12.45
N ASP A 51 2.61 22.60 -12.07
CA ASP A 51 3.78 22.36 -12.91
C ASP A 51 3.95 20.86 -13.19
N ILE A 52 3.76 20.03 -12.17
CA ILE A 52 3.83 18.58 -12.30
C ILE A 52 2.76 18.05 -13.25
N GLN A 53 1.50 18.47 -13.08
CA GLN A 53 0.39 18.02 -13.92
C GLN A 53 0.53 18.47 -15.38
N ASN A 54 1.14 19.64 -15.62
CA ASN A 54 1.34 20.21 -16.94
C ASN A 54 2.72 19.88 -17.56
N SER A 55 3.52 19.05 -16.91
CA SER A 55 4.81 18.59 -17.46
C SER A 55 4.64 17.83 -18.77
N GLN A 56 5.68 17.87 -19.63
CA GLN A 56 5.69 17.10 -20.88
C GLN A 56 5.57 15.59 -20.62
N HIS A 57 6.10 15.09 -19.51
CA HIS A 57 5.93 13.71 -19.08
C HIS A 57 4.43 13.35 -18.96
N MET A 58 3.67 14.15 -18.22
CA MET A 58 2.24 13.89 -17.99
C MET A 58 1.39 14.13 -19.25
N ILE A 59 1.72 15.13 -20.06
CA ILE A 59 1.07 15.38 -21.36
C ILE A 59 1.25 14.16 -22.26
N LYS A 60 2.47 13.65 -22.40
CA LYS A 60 2.77 12.47 -23.19
C LYS A 60 2.03 11.22 -22.72
N LEU A 61 2.00 11.01 -21.40
CA LEU A 61 1.27 9.87 -20.83
C LEU A 61 -0.22 9.94 -21.17
N ARG A 62 -0.84 11.13 -21.09
CA ARG A 62 -2.24 11.34 -21.49
C ARG A 62 -2.47 11.10 -22.99
N GLU A 63 -1.57 11.59 -23.83
CA GLU A 63 -1.63 11.35 -25.28
C GLU A 63 -1.54 9.84 -25.61
N ASP A 64 -0.68 9.10 -24.94
CA ASP A 64 -0.54 7.66 -25.12
C ASP A 64 -1.83 6.92 -24.72
N PHE A 65 -2.48 7.31 -23.63
CA PHE A 65 -3.79 6.77 -23.27
C PHE A 65 -4.88 7.15 -24.27
N LEU A 66 -4.95 8.39 -24.72
CA LEU A 66 -5.94 8.82 -25.74
C LEU A 66 -5.76 8.05 -27.07
N ALA A 67 -4.53 7.73 -27.43
CA ALA A 67 -4.20 6.92 -28.61
C ALA A 67 -4.47 5.41 -28.41
N GLY A 68 -5.01 4.97 -27.27
CA GLY A 68 -5.29 3.56 -26.99
C GLY A 68 -4.07 2.69 -26.74
N LYS A 69 -2.92 3.31 -26.46
CA LYS A 69 -1.69 2.57 -26.11
C LYS A 69 -1.78 1.98 -24.69
N LYS A 70 -0.85 1.09 -24.40
CA LYS A 70 -0.57 0.54 -23.06
C LYS A 70 0.78 1.04 -22.58
N PRO A 71 0.87 2.22 -21.91
CA PRO A 71 2.14 2.75 -21.45
C PRO A 71 2.91 1.75 -20.58
N GLN A 72 4.24 1.69 -20.76
CA GLN A 72 5.10 0.73 -20.05
C GLN A 72 5.10 0.99 -18.55
N THR A 73 5.07 2.24 -18.12
CA THR A 73 4.98 2.61 -16.70
C THR A 73 3.75 2.02 -16.00
N CYS A 74 2.71 1.64 -16.75
CA CYS A 74 1.47 1.04 -16.24
C CYS A 74 1.44 -0.51 -16.34
N ARG A 75 2.59 -1.17 -16.56
CA ARG A 75 2.66 -2.62 -16.82
C ARG A 75 2.05 -3.47 -15.73
N ARG A 76 2.05 -3.01 -14.45
CA ARG A 76 1.43 -3.76 -13.33
C ARG A 76 -0.06 -3.95 -13.56
N CYS A 77 -0.80 -2.89 -13.88
CA CYS A 77 -2.22 -3.00 -14.21
C CYS A 77 -2.46 -3.92 -15.43
N TRP A 78 -1.64 -3.79 -16.48
CA TRP A 78 -1.78 -4.64 -17.66
C TRP A 78 -1.50 -6.12 -17.37
N ASN A 79 -0.62 -6.43 -16.44
CA ASN A 79 -0.34 -7.80 -16.01
C ASN A 79 -1.51 -8.37 -15.20
N GLU A 80 -2.06 -7.62 -14.26
CA GLU A 80 -3.23 -8.04 -13.49
C GLU A 80 -4.43 -8.33 -14.40
N GLU A 81 -4.73 -7.41 -15.33
CA GLU A 81 -5.83 -7.57 -16.28
C GLU A 81 -5.65 -8.78 -17.22
N ARG A 82 -4.41 -9.10 -17.61
CA ARG A 82 -4.10 -10.33 -18.38
C ARG A 82 -4.36 -11.61 -17.58
N SER A 83 -4.20 -11.56 -16.28
CA SER A 83 -4.50 -12.67 -15.37
C SER A 83 -5.97 -12.72 -14.93
N GLY A 84 -6.85 -11.96 -15.58
CA GLY A 84 -8.28 -11.92 -15.24
C GLY A 84 -8.61 -11.17 -13.94
N ARG A 85 -7.65 -10.47 -13.34
CA ARG A 85 -7.84 -9.70 -12.11
C ARG A 85 -8.28 -8.27 -12.39
N THR A 86 -8.97 -7.67 -11.43
CA THR A 86 -9.31 -6.25 -11.47
C THR A 86 -8.08 -5.43 -11.05
N SER A 87 -7.59 -4.57 -11.96
CA SER A 87 -6.43 -3.70 -11.69
C SER A 87 -6.79 -2.43 -10.92
N LYS A 88 -5.78 -1.73 -10.35
CA LYS A 88 -5.96 -0.38 -9.73
C LYS A 88 -6.65 0.59 -10.70
N ARG A 89 -6.32 0.54 -12.00
CA ARG A 89 -6.96 1.35 -13.05
C ARG A 89 -8.48 1.14 -13.07
N MET A 90 -8.93 -0.11 -13.05
CA MET A 90 -10.35 -0.45 -13.07
C MET A 90 -11.04 -0.12 -11.76
N HIS A 91 -10.42 -0.45 -10.63
CA HIS A 91 -10.93 -0.10 -9.30
C HIS A 91 -11.10 1.41 -9.12
N THR A 92 -10.08 2.19 -9.49
CA THR A 92 -10.15 3.64 -9.35
C THR A 92 -11.20 4.24 -10.28
N LEU A 93 -11.33 3.73 -11.50
CA LEU A 93 -12.38 4.17 -12.41
C LEU A 93 -13.78 3.90 -11.82
N ASP A 94 -14.00 2.73 -11.26
CA ASP A 94 -15.28 2.39 -10.60
C ASP A 94 -15.56 3.28 -9.41
N ARG A 95 -14.55 3.55 -8.58
CA ARG A 95 -14.65 4.46 -7.43
C ARG A 95 -14.94 5.90 -7.85
N LEU A 96 -14.22 6.43 -8.83
CA LEU A 96 -14.31 7.84 -9.20
C LEU A 96 -15.44 8.16 -10.22
N LYS A 97 -16.08 7.16 -10.81
CA LYS A 97 -17.09 7.37 -11.87
C LYS A 97 -18.25 8.29 -11.47
N HIS A 98 -18.61 8.31 -10.18
CA HIS A 98 -19.68 9.15 -9.65
C HIS A 98 -19.22 10.58 -9.30
N MET A 99 -17.90 10.79 -9.18
CA MET A 99 -17.28 12.08 -8.93
C MET A 99 -16.88 12.80 -10.22
N LEU A 100 -16.66 12.06 -11.31
CA LEU A 100 -16.22 12.60 -12.58
C LEU A 100 -17.42 13.10 -13.40
N PRO A 101 -17.46 14.40 -13.76
CA PRO A 101 -18.49 14.92 -14.63
C PRO A 101 -18.40 14.32 -16.03
N GLU A 102 -19.48 14.43 -16.81
CA GLU A 102 -19.41 14.12 -18.23
C GLU A 102 -18.57 15.18 -18.93
N GLN A 103 -17.48 14.75 -19.58
CA GLN A 103 -16.49 15.66 -20.15
C GLN A 103 -15.77 15.04 -21.35
N GLU A 104 -15.21 15.90 -22.17
CA GLU A 104 -14.27 15.50 -23.21
C GLU A 104 -12.88 15.27 -22.62
N TRP A 105 -12.25 14.18 -23.03
CA TRP A 105 -10.90 13.84 -22.64
C TRP A 105 -9.90 14.33 -23.68
N THR A 106 -9.11 15.32 -23.32
CA THR A 106 -8.01 15.89 -24.12
C THR A 106 -6.67 15.61 -23.44
N LYS A 107 -5.56 16.07 -24.01
CA LYS A 107 -4.24 15.96 -23.37
C LYS A 107 -4.06 16.88 -22.17
N ASP A 108 -4.95 17.86 -21.98
CA ASP A 108 -4.87 18.82 -20.89
C ASP A 108 -5.25 18.18 -19.55
N ALA A 109 -4.62 18.62 -18.48
CA ALA A 109 -4.96 18.20 -17.14
C ALA A 109 -6.41 18.57 -16.77
N LYS A 110 -7.01 17.80 -15.91
CA LYS A 110 -8.28 18.12 -15.24
C LYS A 110 -7.99 18.57 -13.80
N PRO A 111 -8.96 19.17 -13.10
CA PRO A 111 -8.81 19.49 -11.70
C PRO A 111 -8.27 18.30 -10.90
N LEU A 112 -7.34 18.55 -10.00
CA LEU A 112 -6.74 17.53 -9.14
C LEU A 112 -7.76 17.08 -8.09
N MET A 113 -8.39 15.94 -8.33
CA MET A 113 -9.48 15.42 -7.49
C MET A 113 -9.02 14.35 -6.52
N PHE A 114 -7.97 13.64 -6.87
CA PHE A 114 -7.46 12.49 -6.12
C PHE A 114 -6.00 12.69 -5.74
N LEU A 115 -5.72 12.69 -4.45
CA LEU A 115 -4.37 12.67 -3.90
C LEU A 115 -4.09 11.32 -3.22
N ASP A 116 -3.04 10.64 -3.66
CA ASP A 116 -2.48 9.44 -3.03
C ASP A 116 -1.21 9.87 -2.28
N LEU A 117 -1.34 10.10 -0.98
CA LEU A 117 -0.31 10.72 -0.17
C LEU A 117 0.44 9.68 0.67
N LYS A 118 1.68 9.38 0.26
CA LYS A 118 2.64 8.69 1.12
C LYS A 118 3.39 9.72 1.96
N LEU A 119 2.95 9.89 3.20
CA LEU A 119 3.44 10.87 4.13
C LEU A 119 4.78 10.45 4.78
N GLY A 120 5.76 10.15 3.94
CA GLY A 120 7.07 9.70 4.39
C GLY A 120 7.12 8.20 4.72
N ASN A 121 8.17 7.81 5.44
CA ASN A 121 8.38 6.42 5.87
C ASN A 121 8.37 6.27 7.40
N ILE A 122 7.88 7.25 8.15
CA ILE A 122 7.79 7.17 9.61
C ILE A 122 6.84 6.03 9.97
N CYS A 123 7.38 5.01 10.62
CA CYS A 123 6.65 3.81 11.03
C CYS A 123 7.30 3.19 12.26
N ASN A 124 6.49 2.71 13.19
CA ASN A 124 6.94 2.02 14.39
C ASN A 124 7.23 0.52 14.17
N LEU A 125 6.81 -0.04 13.03
CA LEU A 125 7.04 -1.43 12.69
C LEU A 125 8.20 -1.62 11.72
N LYS A 126 8.76 -2.84 11.70
CA LYS A 126 9.76 -3.32 10.74
C LYS A 126 9.31 -4.63 10.12
N CYS A 127 8.18 -4.58 9.39
CA CYS A 127 7.57 -5.75 8.78
C CYS A 127 8.55 -6.45 7.82
N ARG A 128 8.51 -7.80 7.77
CA ARG A 128 9.42 -8.60 6.92
C ARG A 128 9.26 -8.32 5.43
N ILE A 129 8.05 -8.01 5.01
CA ILE A 129 7.71 -7.69 3.61
C ILE A 129 7.91 -6.22 3.25
N CYS A 130 8.29 -5.37 4.21
CA CYS A 130 8.63 -3.97 3.99
C CYS A 130 10.13 -3.77 3.73
N GLY A 131 10.54 -2.51 3.69
CA GLY A 131 11.91 -2.06 3.57
C GLY A 131 12.06 -0.62 4.05
N SER A 132 13.27 -0.09 3.94
CA SER A 132 13.59 1.28 4.35
C SER A 132 12.76 2.36 3.64
N TRP A 133 12.25 2.05 2.45
CA TRP A 133 11.34 2.91 1.70
C TRP A 133 10.04 3.22 2.46
N SER A 134 9.48 2.23 3.15
CA SER A 134 8.18 2.34 3.83
C SER A 134 8.28 2.27 5.36
N SER A 135 9.49 2.15 5.94
CA SER A 135 9.65 2.08 7.38
C SER A 135 10.97 2.67 7.85
N SER A 136 10.87 3.72 8.68
CA SER A 136 12.02 4.32 9.36
C SER A 136 12.64 3.37 10.38
N THR A 137 11.84 2.53 11.05
CA THR A 137 12.33 1.52 12.01
C THR A 137 13.11 0.42 11.29
N PHE A 138 12.64 -0.03 10.11
CA PHE A 138 13.38 -0.95 9.26
C PHE A 138 14.70 -0.33 8.77
N ALA A 139 14.67 0.93 8.32
CA ALA A 139 15.87 1.63 7.89
C ALA A 139 16.90 1.76 9.02
N SER A 140 16.46 2.02 10.24
CA SER A 140 17.30 2.09 11.43
C SER A 140 17.93 0.73 11.78
N GLU A 141 17.17 -0.37 11.66
CA GLU A 141 17.66 -1.74 11.83
C GLU A 141 18.80 -2.04 10.83
N GLU A 142 18.58 -1.75 9.54
CA GLU A 142 19.59 -1.98 8.52
C GLU A 142 20.85 -1.13 8.73
N LEU A 143 20.70 0.13 9.14
CA LEU A 143 21.85 0.97 9.48
C LEU A 143 22.66 0.45 10.66
N THR A 144 22.00 -0.13 11.65
CA THR A 144 22.69 -0.71 12.81
C THR A 144 23.57 -1.90 12.39
N ASN A 145 23.16 -2.62 11.35
CA ASN A 145 23.88 -3.77 10.80
C ASN A 145 25.07 -3.38 9.90
N LEU A 146 25.17 -2.12 9.48
CA LEU A 146 26.31 -1.63 8.72
C LEU A 146 27.49 -1.30 9.65
N GLY A 147 28.68 -1.80 9.30
CA GLY A 147 29.82 -1.78 10.21
C GLY A 147 30.41 -0.37 10.45
N ARG A 148 30.76 0.37 9.37
CA ARG A 148 31.45 1.67 9.46
C ARG A 148 30.50 2.84 9.28
N ASP A 149 30.78 3.97 9.97
CA ASP A 149 29.93 5.18 9.87
C ASP A 149 29.93 5.82 8.50
N GLU A 150 31.00 5.67 7.74
CA GLU A 150 31.08 6.13 6.34
C GLU A 150 30.15 5.33 5.42
N ASP A 151 30.10 3.99 5.62
CA ASP A 151 29.20 3.11 4.89
C ASP A 151 27.72 3.43 5.20
N LYS A 152 27.44 3.78 6.46
CA LYS A 152 26.10 4.21 6.90
C LYS A 152 25.63 5.44 6.16
N LYS A 153 26.44 6.51 6.10
CA LYS A 153 26.07 7.79 5.49
C LYS A 153 25.87 7.73 3.99
N SER A 154 26.56 6.83 3.30
CA SER A 154 26.42 6.59 1.85
C SER A 154 25.34 5.60 1.50
N SER A 155 24.71 4.95 2.48
CA SER A 155 23.74 3.90 2.25
C SER A 155 22.36 4.42 1.85
N TYR A 156 21.63 3.60 1.08
CA TYR A 156 20.23 3.82 0.77
C TYR A 156 19.36 3.99 2.03
N HIS A 157 19.64 3.20 3.09
CA HIS A 157 18.88 3.24 4.33
C HIS A 157 18.99 4.60 5.04
N TYR A 158 20.19 5.19 5.03
CA TYR A 158 20.41 6.54 5.59
C TYR A 158 19.67 7.61 4.80
N THR A 159 19.70 7.52 3.47
CA THR A 159 18.97 8.44 2.59
C THR A 159 17.47 8.38 2.90
N MET A 160 16.90 7.17 3.04
CA MET A 160 15.50 6.99 3.37
C MET A 160 15.14 7.56 4.74
N LEU A 161 15.98 7.37 5.76
CA LEU A 161 15.75 7.97 7.08
C LEU A 161 15.78 9.50 7.03
N LYS A 162 16.75 10.07 6.30
CA LYS A 162 16.92 11.52 6.22
C LYS A 162 15.80 12.19 5.43
N GLN A 163 15.37 11.59 4.32
CA GLN A 163 14.37 12.19 3.43
C GLN A 163 12.93 11.75 3.75
N GLY A 164 12.76 10.65 4.46
CA GLY A 164 11.44 10.08 4.73
C GLY A 164 10.58 10.85 5.75
N ALA A 165 11.14 11.88 6.39
CA ALA A 165 10.38 12.79 7.27
C ALA A 165 9.93 14.07 6.56
N TRP A 166 10.03 14.13 5.23
CA TRP A 166 9.81 15.32 4.40
C TRP A 166 8.50 16.08 4.70
N PRO A 167 7.35 15.44 5.00
CA PRO A 167 6.14 16.22 5.27
C PRO A 167 6.24 17.09 6.53
N ARG A 168 7.01 16.66 7.53
CA ARG A 168 7.23 17.40 8.77
C ARG A 168 8.15 18.61 8.59
N GLU A 169 9.02 18.55 7.62
CA GLU A 169 10.07 19.56 7.37
C GLU A 169 9.70 20.51 6.23
N ASN A 170 8.53 20.31 5.58
CA ASN A 170 8.14 21.02 4.38
C ASN A 170 6.82 21.81 4.56
N PRO A 171 6.87 23.03 5.12
CA PRO A 171 5.68 23.85 5.24
C PRO A 171 5.16 24.33 3.87
N THR A 172 5.98 24.32 2.82
CA THR A 172 5.58 24.72 1.46
C THR A 172 4.59 23.74 0.89
N PHE A 173 4.81 22.42 1.05
CA PHE A 173 3.89 21.38 0.60
C PHE A 173 2.47 21.58 1.14
N TRP A 174 2.33 21.84 2.44
CA TRP A 174 1.02 22.03 3.08
C TRP A 174 0.31 23.30 2.58
N LYS A 175 1.06 24.37 2.21
CA LYS A 175 0.49 25.55 1.56
C LYS A 175 0.07 25.29 0.12
N GLU A 176 0.79 24.46 -0.61
CA GLU A 176 0.43 24.07 -1.98
C GLU A 176 -0.85 23.22 -2.01
N ILE A 177 -1.03 22.32 -1.05
CA ILE A 177 -2.31 21.60 -0.89
C ILE A 177 -3.46 22.57 -0.73
N ASP A 178 -3.29 23.64 0.04
CA ASP A 178 -4.31 24.67 0.24
C ASP A 178 -4.81 25.32 -1.07
N GLN A 179 -3.97 25.36 -2.12
CA GLN A 179 -4.35 25.93 -3.41
C GLN A 179 -5.22 25.00 -4.26
N VAL A 180 -5.15 23.70 -4.02
CA VAL A 180 -5.88 22.69 -4.79
C VAL A 180 -7.03 22.04 -4.02
N VAL A 181 -7.16 22.37 -2.74
CA VAL A 181 -8.05 21.71 -1.79
C VAL A 181 -9.53 21.74 -2.19
N ASP A 182 -10.00 22.83 -2.79
CA ASP A 182 -11.40 22.97 -3.23
C ASP A 182 -11.78 22.03 -4.40
N GLN A 183 -10.77 21.43 -5.03
CA GLN A 183 -10.94 20.49 -6.14
C GLN A 183 -10.87 19.04 -5.68
N ILE A 184 -10.31 18.79 -4.49
CA ILE A 184 -10.08 17.45 -3.96
C ILE A 184 -11.42 16.83 -3.55
N GLN A 185 -11.62 15.57 -3.95
CA GLN A 185 -12.79 14.77 -3.60
C GLN A 185 -12.40 13.43 -2.98
N TYR A 186 -11.14 13.01 -3.14
CA TYR A 186 -10.63 11.76 -2.59
C TYR A 186 -9.17 11.89 -2.15
N ILE A 187 -8.88 11.48 -0.93
CA ILE A 187 -7.52 11.44 -0.39
C ILE A 187 -7.23 10.04 0.11
N GLU A 188 -6.14 9.45 -0.35
CA GLU A 188 -5.61 8.17 0.14
C GLU A 188 -4.34 8.46 0.96
N PHE A 189 -4.33 8.09 2.23
CA PHE A 189 -3.17 8.20 3.10
C PHE A 189 -2.51 6.84 3.28
N THR A 190 -1.25 6.77 2.84
CA THR A 190 -0.41 5.59 2.91
C THR A 190 1.01 5.98 3.36
N GLY A 191 1.97 5.12 3.19
CA GLY A 191 3.38 5.40 3.47
C GLY A 191 3.92 4.54 4.59
N GLY A 192 4.48 5.13 5.65
CA GLY A 192 4.88 4.44 6.88
C GLY A 192 3.68 4.02 7.70
N GLU A 193 3.38 4.79 8.72
CA GLU A 193 2.12 4.71 9.47
C GLU A 193 1.48 6.10 9.50
N PRO A 194 0.38 6.33 8.77
CA PRO A 194 -0.21 7.66 8.63
C PRO A 194 -0.67 8.24 9.98
N PHE A 195 -1.12 7.42 10.92
CA PHE A 195 -1.56 7.92 12.23
C PHE A 195 -0.42 8.40 13.14
N MET A 196 0.83 8.26 12.72
CA MET A 196 1.99 8.87 13.37
C MET A 196 2.37 10.25 12.81
N ILE A 197 1.64 10.78 11.82
CA ILE A 197 1.92 12.03 11.13
C ILE A 197 0.87 13.07 11.52
N GLN A 198 1.20 13.95 12.46
CA GLN A 198 0.24 14.97 12.97
C GLN A 198 -0.17 15.98 11.90
N GLU A 199 0.76 16.33 11.03
CA GLU A 199 0.57 17.38 10.02
C GLU A 199 -0.60 17.08 9.06
N HIS A 200 -0.93 15.81 8.80
CA HIS A 200 -2.10 15.52 7.97
C HIS A 200 -3.41 15.72 8.73
N PHE A 201 -3.46 15.49 10.04
CA PHE A 201 -4.65 15.84 10.85
C PHE A 201 -4.86 17.34 10.90
N ASP A 202 -3.78 18.13 11.00
CA ASP A 202 -3.86 19.59 10.95
C ASP A 202 -4.42 20.07 9.59
N MET A 203 -4.00 19.44 8.49
CA MET A 203 -4.57 19.70 7.16
C MET A 203 -6.06 19.31 7.11
N LEU A 204 -6.46 18.15 7.63
CA LEU A 204 -7.86 17.73 7.65
C LEU A 204 -8.72 18.67 8.49
N GLN A 205 -8.22 19.15 9.63
CA GLN A 205 -8.89 20.17 10.41
C GLN A 205 -9.10 21.45 9.59
N GLY A 206 -8.10 21.88 8.82
CA GLY A 206 -8.22 23.01 7.90
C GLY A 206 -9.33 22.83 6.85
N LEU A 207 -9.56 21.59 6.36
CA LEU A 207 -10.66 21.27 5.45
C LEU A 207 -12.04 21.37 6.14
N VAL A 208 -12.10 20.94 7.40
CA VAL A 208 -13.30 21.09 8.24
C VAL A 208 -13.62 22.57 8.46
N ASP A 209 -12.63 23.36 8.85
CA ASP A 209 -12.78 24.79 9.14
C ASP A 209 -13.24 25.59 7.90
N ARG A 210 -12.85 25.15 6.71
CA ARG A 210 -13.31 25.73 5.42
C ARG A 210 -14.69 25.24 4.99
N GLY A 211 -15.25 24.24 5.65
CA GLY A 211 -16.56 23.66 5.32
C GLY A 211 -16.58 22.81 4.04
N VAL A 212 -15.42 22.34 3.55
CA VAL A 212 -15.31 21.50 2.32
C VAL A 212 -15.23 20.02 2.61
N ALA A 213 -14.94 19.62 3.84
CA ALA A 213 -14.75 18.24 4.27
C ALA A 213 -15.89 17.29 3.87
N GLY A 214 -17.14 17.76 3.92
CA GLY A 214 -18.34 16.99 3.56
C GLY A 214 -18.41 16.54 2.08
N ASN A 215 -17.52 17.02 1.22
CA ASN A 215 -17.40 16.58 -0.18
C ASN A 215 -16.25 15.58 -0.41
N ILE A 216 -15.44 15.31 0.63
CA ILE A 216 -14.19 14.57 0.51
C ILE A 216 -14.36 13.17 1.12
N GLU A 217 -13.92 12.15 0.39
CA GLU A 217 -13.75 10.81 0.88
C GLU A 217 -12.28 10.59 1.25
N ILE A 218 -12.02 9.94 2.38
CA ILE A 218 -10.69 9.62 2.87
C ILE A 218 -10.52 8.12 2.93
N HIS A 219 -9.34 7.63 2.53
CA HIS A 219 -8.93 6.24 2.70
C HIS A 219 -7.58 6.17 3.42
N TYR A 220 -7.52 5.37 4.48
CA TYR A 220 -6.29 5.07 5.22
C TYR A 220 -5.87 3.62 5.04
N ASN A 221 -4.56 3.41 4.81
CA ASN A 221 -3.94 2.12 5.06
C ASN A 221 -3.09 2.23 6.34
N THR A 222 -3.50 1.54 7.40
CA THR A 222 -2.83 1.56 8.70
C THR A 222 -2.36 0.18 9.13
N ASN A 223 -1.29 0.14 9.91
CA ASN A 223 -0.81 -1.09 10.54
C ASN A 223 -1.64 -1.49 11.78
N GLY A 224 -2.59 -0.65 12.20
CA GLY A 224 -3.49 -0.90 13.31
C GLY A 224 -2.89 -0.75 14.71
N THR A 225 -1.62 -0.34 14.83
CA THR A 225 -0.98 -0.18 16.16
C THR A 225 -1.31 1.14 16.83
N GLN A 226 -1.85 2.09 16.07
CA GLN A 226 -2.20 3.43 16.58
C GLN A 226 -3.70 3.61 16.61
N TYR A 227 -4.18 4.33 17.60
CA TYR A 227 -5.53 4.90 17.63
C TYR A 227 -5.37 6.40 17.87
N PRO A 228 -5.63 7.25 16.86
CA PRO A 228 -5.48 8.69 17.00
C PRO A 228 -6.64 9.22 17.84
N GLU A 229 -6.35 9.62 19.07
CA GLU A 229 -7.31 10.27 19.95
C GLU A 229 -7.80 11.56 19.28
N ASP A 230 -9.07 11.91 19.47
CA ASP A 230 -9.73 13.09 18.89
C ASP A 230 -9.89 13.13 17.35
N ALA A 231 -9.39 12.13 16.61
CA ALA A 231 -9.56 12.09 15.15
C ALA A 231 -11.04 11.91 14.74
N ASP A 232 -11.88 11.34 15.59
CA ASP A 232 -13.31 11.18 15.36
C ASP A 232 -14.02 12.53 15.21
N ALA A 233 -13.61 13.55 15.98
CA ALA A 233 -14.12 14.90 15.85
C ALA A 233 -13.86 15.48 14.44
N ILE A 234 -12.69 15.18 13.85
CA ILE A 234 -12.33 15.59 12.50
C ILE A 234 -13.07 14.72 11.46
N TRP A 235 -12.96 13.41 11.58
CA TRP A 235 -13.51 12.47 10.59
C TRP A 235 -15.02 12.52 10.44
N SER A 236 -15.75 12.87 11.50
CA SER A 236 -17.21 13.01 11.47
C SER A 236 -17.73 14.03 10.44
N HIS A 237 -16.89 14.98 10.03
CA HIS A 237 -17.23 16.02 9.04
C HIS A 237 -17.02 15.58 7.57
N PHE A 238 -16.31 14.46 7.34
CA PHE A 238 -16.01 13.99 5.99
C PHE A 238 -17.16 13.17 5.40
N LYS A 239 -17.24 13.16 4.07
CA LYS A 239 -18.26 12.39 3.34
C LYS A 239 -18.17 10.89 3.62
N LEU A 240 -16.96 10.37 3.64
CA LEU A 240 -16.66 8.96 3.92
C LEU A 240 -15.23 8.86 4.46
N VAL A 241 -15.01 8.03 5.46
CA VAL A 241 -13.68 7.68 5.97
C VAL A 241 -13.56 6.17 5.99
N GLU A 242 -12.70 5.64 5.15
CA GLU A 242 -12.38 4.22 5.06
C GLU A 242 -11.04 3.95 5.76
N ILE A 243 -11.03 3.04 6.72
CA ILE A 243 -9.84 2.66 7.48
C ILE A 243 -9.52 1.19 7.16
N ALA A 244 -8.50 0.97 6.35
CA ALA A 244 -8.05 -0.35 5.94
C ALA A 244 -6.88 -0.81 6.83
N PHE A 245 -7.15 -1.81 7.65
CA PHE A 245 -6.14 -2.44 8.50
C PHE A 245 -5.31 -3.42 7.67
N SER A 246 -3.99 -3.30 7.78
CA SER A 246 -3.05 -4.22 7.17
C SER A 246 -2.90 -5.46 8.05
N ILE A 247 -3.74 -6.46 7.85
CA ILE A 247 -3.76 -7.72 8.60
C ILE A 247 -3.26 -8.84 7.69
N ASP A 248 -1.97 -9.21 7.83
CA ASP A 248 -1.38 -10.25 6.99
C ASP A 248 -1.45 -11.64 7.62
N ASP A 249 -1.60 -11.74 8.95
CA ASP A 249 -1.79 -12.99 9.68
C ASP A 249 -2.48 -12.73 11.03
N VAL A 250 -2.55 -13.72 11.90
CA VAL A 250 -3.14 -13.65 13.24
C VAL A 250 -2.15 -14.17 14.31
N GLY A 251 -2.27 -13.67 15.55
CA GLY A 251 -1.48 -14.15 16.68
C GLY A 251 0.03 -13.95 16.49
N GLU A 252 0.81 -14.97 16.89
CA GLU A 252 2.26 -14.95 16.84
C GLU A 252 2.80 -14.83 15.40
N ARG A 253 2.11 -15.40 14.40
CA ARG A 253 2.48 -15.26 12.98
C ARG A 253 2.33 -13.82 12.50
N PHE A 254 1.32 -13.09 12.97
CA PHE A 254 1.20 -11.65 12.70
C PHE A 254 2.40 -10.88 13.27
N GLU A 255 2.78 -11.15 14.54
CA GLU A 255 3.91 -10.49 15.19
C GLU A 255 5.25 -10.86 14.54
N TYR A 256 5.39 -12.09 14.06
CA TYR A 256 6.55 -12.53 13.30
C TYR A 256 6.69 -11.76 11.96
N GLN A 257 5.61 -11.62 11.21
CA GLN A 257 5.62 -10.89 9.95
C GLN A 257 5.76 -9.38 10.16
N ARG A 258 5.08 -8.84 11.18
CA ARG A 258 5.02 -7.41 11.50
C ARG A 258 5.78 -7.11 12.79
N SER A 259 7.09 -7.36 12.75
CA SER A 259 7.96 -7.20 13.93
C SER A 259 7.80 -5.83 14.58
N ASN A 260 7.76 -5.79 15.90
CA ASN A 260 7.39 -4.72 16.82
C ASN A 260 5.87 -4.52 17.00
N ALA A 261 5.01 -5.22 16.27
CA ALA A 261 3.58 -5.21 16.56
C ALA A 261 3.27 -6.17 17.74
N VAL A 262 2.23 -5.83 18.49
CA VAL A 262 1.62 -6.69 19.51
C VAL A 262 0.20 -6.99 19.07
N TRP A 263 -0.10 -8.24 18.71
CA TRP A 263 -1.38 -8.64 18.12
C TRP A 263 -2.58 -8.24 18.99
N LYS A 264 -2.45 -8.47 20.31
CA LYS A 264 -3.51 -8.11 21.26
C LYS A 264 -3.83 -6.61 21.26
N GLU A 265 -2.85 -5.75 21.05
CA GLU A 265 -3.04 -4.31 20.97
C GLU A 265 -3.72 -3.90 19.67
N VAL A 266 -3.32 -4.52 18.55
CA VAL A 266 -3.99 -4.32 17.25
C VAL A 266 -5.46 -4.71 17.33
N CYS A 267 -5.78 -5.88 17.92
CA CYS A 267 -7.16 -6.30 18.13
C CYS A 267 -7.96 -5.32 19.01
N ARG A 268 -7.33 -4.79 20.07
CA ARG A 268 -7.94 -3.78 20.94
C ARG A 268 -8.25 -2.50 20.16
N ASN A 269 -7.31 -2.02 19.36
CA ASN A 269 -7.49 -0.83 18.55
C ASN A 269 -8.60 -1.03 17.51
N ILE A 270 -8.65 -2.18 16.83
CA ILE A 270 -9.76 -2.54 15.93
C ILE A 270 -11.11 -2.48 16.67
N GLY A 271 -11.15 -2.93 17.94
CA GLY A 271 -12.34 -2.80 18.79
C GLY A 271 -12.79 -1.36 18.97
N TRP A 272 -11.87 -0.44 19.22
CA TRP A 272 -12.18 0.99 19.32
C TRP A 272 -12.70 1.57 17.99
N PHE A 273 -12.10 1.21 16.87
CA PHE A 273 -12.59 1.63 15.55
C PHE A 273 -13.97 1.05 15.23
N LYS A 274 -14.31 -0.15 15.71
CA LYS A 274 -15.67 -0.69 15.59
C LYS A 274 -16.68 0.15 16.38
N THR A 275 -16.34 0.55 17.60
CA THR A 275 -17.17 1.46 18.38
C THR A 275 -17.33 2.80 17.67
N LEU A 276 -16.27 3.34 17.07
CA LEU A 276 -16.35 4.57 16.28
C LEU A 276 -17.31 4.43 15.09
N ARG A 277 -17.24 3.34 14.35
CA ARG A 277 -18.18 3.04 13.23
C ARG A 277 -19.64 2.95 13.68
N GLU A 278 -19.90 2.48 14.88
CA GLU A 278 -21.27 2.43 15.45
C GLU A 278 -21.81 3.85 15.72
N HIS A 279 -20.94 4.80 16.05
CA HIS A 279 -21.33 6.18 16.33
C HIS A 279 -21.43 7.04 15.06
N TYR A 280 -20.61 6.78 14.04
CA TYR A 280 -20.52 7.61 12.84
C TYR A 280 -20.79 6.80 11.58
N SER A 281 -21.90 7.09 10.91
CA SER A 281 -22.37 6.35 9.73
C SER A 281 -21.48 6.51 8.49
N ASN A 282 -20.58 7.47 8.48
CA ASN A 282 -19.61 7.72 7.42
C ASN A 282 -18.27 6.97 7.61
N ILE A 283 -18.10 6.21 8.69
CA ILE A 283 -16.90 5.39 8.92
C ILE A 283 -17.11 3.99 8.33
N ARG A 284 -16.09 3.48 7.62
CA ARG A 284 -16.02 2.11 7.10
C ARG A 284 -14.70 1.47 7.51
N LEU A 285 -14.78 0.22 7.94
CA LEU A 285 -13.59 -0.55 8.34
C LEU A 285 -13.32 -1.63 7.31
N GLN A 286 -12.08 -1.67 6.85
CA GLN A 286 -11.64 -2.60 5.82
C GLN A 286 -10.43 -3.39 6.30
N VAL A 287 -10.15 -4.51 5.65
CA VAL A 287 -8.90 -5.25 5.79
C VAL A 287 -8.21 -5.32 4.44
N CYS A 288 -6.92 -5.00 4.44
CA CYS A 288 -6.01 -5.24 3.33
C CYS A 288 -4.99 -6.30 3.77
N THR A 289 -5.10 -7.50 3.23
CA THR A 289 -4.14 -8.59 3.46
C THR A 289 -3.18 -8.65 2.29
N THR A 290 -1.88 -8.47 2.53
CA THR A 290 -0.87 -8.71 1.51
C THR A 290 -0.47 -10.18 1.54
N VAL A 291 -0.96 -10.92 0.54
CA VAL A 291 -0.65 -12.35 0.37
C VAL A 291 0.81 -12.50 -0.03
N ASN A 292 1.55 -13.20 0.80
CA ASN A 292 2.99 -13.40 0.68
C ASN A 292 3.40 -14.81 1.16
N VAL A 293 4.68 -15.14 1.09
CA VAL A 293 5.15 -16.49 1.43
C VAL A 293 4.88 -16.89 2.88
N PHE A 294 4.85 -15.93 3.81
CA PHE A 294 4.68 -16.23 5.24
C PHE A 294 3.22 -16.57 5.61
N ASN A 295 2.23 -16.03 4.89
CA ASN A 295 0.83 -16.21 5.27
C ASN A 295 0.05 -17.17 4.37
N VAL A 296 0.51 -17.42 3.15
CA VAL A 296 -0.30 -18.17 2.16
C VAL A 296 -0.67 -19.58 2.64
N TYR A 297 0.20 -20.24 3.40
CA TYR A 297 -0.10 -21.59 3.95
C TYR A 297 -1.17 -21.55 5.04
N TYR A 298 -1.26 -20.47 5.81
CA TYR A 298 -2.18 -20.29 6.92
C TYR A 298 -3.33 -19.31 6.61
N ILE A 299 -3.49 -18.91 5.35
CA ILE A 299 -4.42 -17.84 4.94
C ILE A 299 -5.90 -18.18 5.19
N GLU A 300 -6.24 -19.46 5.31
CA GLU A 300 -7.56 -19.91 5.74
C GLU A 300 -7.90 -19.42 7.16
N GLU A 301 -6.94 -19.48 8.08
CA GLU A 301 -7.12 -19.00 9.45
C GLU A 301 -7.32 -17.49 9.48
N VAL A 302 -6.54 -16.77 8.66
CA VAL A 302 -6.68 -15.32 8.49
C VAL A 302 -8.07 -14.98 7.96
N ALA A 303 -8.52 -15.67 6.90
CA ALA A 303 -9.84 -15.45 6.31
C ALA A 303 -10.97 -15.71 7.31
N ASN A 304 -10.91 -16.82 8.04
CA ASN A 304 -11.89 -17.17 9.05
C ASN A 304 -11.91 -16.13 10.20
N TRP A 305 -10.75 -15.65 10.64
CA TRP A 305 -10.71 -14.58 11.63
C TRP A 305 -11.34 -13.29 11.09
N ILE A 306 -11.00 -12.87 9.88
CA ILE A 306 -11.56 -11.67 9.25
C ILE A 306 -13.09 -11.75 9.17
N GLU A 307 -13.63 -12.90 8.77
CA GLU A 307 -15.09 -13.11 8.66
C GLU A 307 -15.80 -12.93 10.01
N THR A 308 -15.15 -13.31 11.12
CA THR A 308 -15.74 -13.10 12.47
C THR A 308 -15.73 -11.63 12.91
N GLN A 309 -14.95 -10.77 12.26
CA GLN A 309 -14.75 -9.39 12.71
C GLN A 309 -15.79 -8.41 12.17
N GLY A 310 -16.52 -8.75 11.12
CA GLY A 310 -17.58 -7.91 10.55
C GLY A 310 -17.03 -6.62 9.90
N PHE A 311 -15.93 -6.73 9.16
CA PHE A 311 -15.42 -5.65 8.32
C PHE A 311 -16.34 -5.39 7.12
N ASP A 312 -16.40 -4.14 6.67
CA ASP A 312 -17.24 -3.72 5.55
C ASP A 312 -16.69 -4.22 4.20
N PHE A 313 -15.36 -4.30 4.09
CA PHE A 313 -14.68 -4.77 2.89
C PHE A 313 -13.37 -5.49 3.22
N VAL A 314 -13.01 -6.47 2.39
CA VAL A 314 -11.74 -7.21 2.47
C VAL A 314 -11.07 -7.20 1.11
N TYR A 315 -9.81 -6.82 1.08
CA TYR A 315 -8.98 -6.77 -0.12
C TYR A 315 -7.77 -7.70 0.03
N TRP A 316 -7.60 -8.62 -0.92
CA TRP A 316 -6.47 -9.53 -1.01
C TRP A 316 -5.46 -9.01 -2.02
N ASN A 317 -4.40 -8.36 -1.53
CA ASN A 317 -3.34 -7.82 -2.35
C ASN A 317 -2.26 -8.88 -2.60
N MET A 318 -1.79 -9.02 -3.86
CA MET A 318 -0.68 -9.92 -4.16
C MET A 318 0.64 -9.17 -4.03
N MET A 319 1.62 -9.77 -3.38
CA MET A 319 2.93 -9.18 -3.22
C MET A 319 3.72 -9.24 -4.52
N HIS A 320 4.15 -8.07 -5.02
CA HIS A 320 4.95 -7.92 -6.24
C HIS A 320 6.37 -7.45 -5.94
N ASP A 321 6.53 -6.47 -5.04
CA ASP A 321 7.83 -5.96 -4.62
C ASP A 321 8.45 -6.88 -3.56
N ALA A 322 9.76 -6.81 -3.37
CA ALA A 322 10.51 -7.84 -2.65
C ALA A 322 10.17 -9.23 -3.19
N TYR A 323 10.34 -9.41 -4.50
CA TYR A 323 9.89 -10.57 -5.29
C TYR A 323 10.18 -11.92 -4.63
N TYR A 324 11.26 -12.01 -3.85
CA TYR A 324 11.65 -13.22 -3.12
C TYR A 324 10.69 -13.63 -2.00
N PHE A 325 9.76 -12.75 -1.60
CA PHE A 325 8.66 -13.06 -0.69
C PHE A 325 7.30 -13.18 -1.41
N SER A 326 7.29 -13.06 -2.74
CA SER A 326 6.09 -13.34 -3.52
C SER A 326 5.81 -14.84 -3.56
N ILE A 327 4.55 -15.23 -3.41
CA ILE A 327 4.11 -16.62 -3.50
C ILE A 327 4.42 -17.27 -4.87
N SER A 328 4.58 -16.45 -5.91
CA SER A 328 4.95 -16.93 -7.24
C SER A 328 6.36 -17.55 -7.30
N THR A 329 7.23 -17.25 -6.32
CA THR A 329 8.61 -17.75 -6.25
C THR A 329 8.79 -18.97 -5.33
N LEU A 330 7.71 -19.52 -4.80
CA LEU A 330 7.77 -20.73 -3.99
C LEU A 330 8.23 -21.95 -4.81
N PRO A 331 8.90 -22.94 -4.18
CA PRO A 331 9.19 -24.21 -4.80
C PRO A 331 7.92 -24.95 -5.26
N ASP A 332 7.98 -25.68 -6.38
CA ASP A 332 6.80 -26.37 -6.94
C ASP A 332 6.12 -27.34 -5.96
N PRO A 333 6.84 -28.13 -5.14
CA PRO A 333 6.21 -28.98 -4.13
C PRO A 333 5.42 -28.17 -3.08
N ALA A 334 5.94 -27.00 -2.68
CA ALA A 334 5.25 -26.12 -1.75
C ALA A 334 4.02 -25.49 -2.40
N LYS A 335 4.11 -25.03 -3.65
CA LYS A 335 2.95 -24.52 -4.41
C LYS A 335 1.83 -25.57 -4.51
N GLN A 336 2.18 -26.82 -4.79
CA GLN A 336 1.21 -27.89 -4.87
C GLN A 336 0.50 -28.13 -3.54
N ALA A 337 1.27 -28.29 -2.45
CA ALA A 337 0.70 -28.52 -1.12
C ALA A 337 -0.21 -27.36 -0.65
N ILE A 338 0.20 -26.12 -0.91
CA ILE A 338 -0.59 -24.93 -0.62
C ILE A 338 -1.88 -24.92 -1.46
N ALA A 339 -1.80 -25.20 -2.76
CA ALA A 339 -2.96 -25.24 -3.63
C ALA A 339 -3.98 -26.28 -3.17
N GLU A 340 -3.56 -27.49 -2.81
CA GLU A 340 -4.42 -28.57 -2.28
C GLU A 340 -5.09 -28.12 -0.97
N LYS A 341 -4.36 -27.48 -0.06
CA LYS A 341 -4.89 -26.92 1.19
C LYS A 341 -5.94 -25.84 0.93
N LEU A 342 -5.66 -24.88 0.06
CA LEU A 342 -6.59 -23.80 -0.24
C LEU A 342 -7.85 -24.27 -0.98
N GLN A 343 -7.74 -25.28 -1.84
CA GLN A 343 -8.91 -25.90 -2.51
C GLN A 343 -9.84 -26.62 -1.55
N SER A 344 -9.30 -27.20 -0.48
CA SER A 344 -10.06 -27.91 0.56
C SER A 344 -10.47 -27.01 1.73
N ALA A 345 -10.12 -25.72 1.71
CA ALA A 345 -10.37 -24.79 2.81
C ALA A 345 -11.86 -24.63 3.14
N ASN A 346 -12.16 -24.58 4.43
CA ASN A 346 -13.51 -24.34 4.93
C ASN A 346 -13.76 -22.85 5.14
N VAL A 347 -14.09 -22.17 4.06
CA VAL A 347 -14.35 -20.71 4.00
C VAL A 347 -15.59 -20.44 3.15
N THR A 348 -16.06 -19.18 3.14
CA THR A 348 -17.22 -18.79 2.32
C THR A 348 -16.95 -18.93 0.82
N GLU A 349 -18.00 -19.04 0.02
CA GLU A 349 -17.89 -19.11 -1.45
C GLU A 349 -17.22 -17.86 -2.07
N LYS A 350 -17.35 -16.70 -1.42
CA LYS A 350 -16.63 -15.48 -1.82
C LYS A 350 -15.14 -15.67 -1.62
N THR A 351 -14.72 -16.12 -0.45
CA THR A 351 -13.30 -16.36 -0.10
C THR A 351 -12.69 -17.48 -0.95
N LYS A 352 -13.44 -18.53 -1.30
CA LYS A 352 -12.98 -19.57 -2.23
C LYS A 352 -12.62 -19.01 -3.62
N LYS A 353 -13.37 -18.03 -4.13
CA LYS A 353 -13.04 -17.36 -5.39
C LYS A 353 -11.73 -16.58 -5.29
N GLU A 354 -11.50 -15.90 -4.17
CA GLU A 354 -10.22 -15.23 -3.92
C GLU A 354 -9.07 -16.23 -3.83
N PHE A 355 -9.27 -17.36 -3.14
CA PHE A 355 -8.25 -18.43 -3.05
C PHE A 355 -7.92 -19.04 -4.42
N ALA A 356 -8.90 -19.19 -5.29
CA ALA A 356 -8.65 -19.63 -6.66
C ALA A 356 -7.73 -18.64 -7.42
N GLN A 357 -7.92 -17.32 -7.24
CA GLN A 357 -7.03 -16.30 -7.84
C GLN A 357 -5.64 -16.31 -7.20
N ILE A 358 -5.54 -16.55 -5.88
CA ILE A 358 -4.25 -16.72 -5.18
C ILE A 358 -3.48 -17.91 -5.78
N ILE A 359 -4.14 -19.05 -5.96
CA ILE A 359 -3.55 -20.25 -6.56
C ILE A 359 -3.09 -19.98 -7.99
N GLU A 360 -3.90 -19.31 -8.79
CA GLU A 360 -3.55 -18.93 -10.16
C GLU A 360 -2.31 -18.02 -10.19
N PHE A 361 -2.28 -16.97 -9.36
CA PHE A 361 -1.13 -16.08 -9.25
C PHE A 361 0.13 -16.82 -8.82
N MET A 362 0.03 -17.71 -7.82
CA MET A 362 1.13 -18.52 -7.33
C MET A 362 1.71 -19.41 -8.44
N ASN A 363 0.86 -20.02 -9.24
CA ASN A 363 1.27 -20.97 -10.30
C ASN A 363 1.76 -20.28 -11.58
N ASN A 364 1.50 -19.00 -11.78
CA ASN A 364 1.99 -18.24 -12.93
C ASN A 364 3.48 -17.85 -12.82
N GLY A 365 4.12 -18.06 -11.67
CA GLY A 365 5.55 -17.82 -11.47
C GLY A 365 6.43 -18.96 -11.97
N PRO A 366 7.73 -18.68 -12.27
CA PRO A 366 8.68 -19.70 -12.66
C PRO A 366 8.94 -20.71 -11.52
N SER A 367 9.34 -21.91 -11.89
CA SER A 367 9.86 -22.88 -10.90
C SER A 367 11.09 -22.32 -10.19
N ASN A 368 11.18 -22.53 -8.88
CA ASN A 368 12.22 -21.98 -8.01
C ASN A 368 12.57 -23.02 -6.93
N ASP A 369 13.82 -23.05 -6.50
CA ASP A 369 14.31 -23.91 -5.40
C ASP A 369 14.15 -23.27 -4.00
N GLY A 370 13.68 -22.03 -3.96
CA GLY A 370 13.51 -21.29 -2.71
C GLY A 370 14.82 -20.82 -2.06
N PHE A 371 15.97 -20.92 -2.73
CA PHE A 371 17.26 -20.57 -2.15
C PHE A 371 17.29 -19.11 -1.64
N ILE A 372 16.90 -18.15 -2.49
CA ILE A 372 16.90 -16.73 -2.12
C ILE A 372 15.90 -16.47 -0.99
N LEU A 373 14.73 -17.08 -1.04
CA LEU A 373 13.71 -16.99 0.03
C LEU A 373 14.33 -17.44 1.36
N LYS A 374 14.87 -18.66 1.41
CA LYS A 374 15.48 -19.22 2.63
C LYS A 374 16.62 -18.37 3.17
N MET A 375 17.48 -17.86 2.28
CA MET A 375 18.56 -16.96 2.66
C MET A 375 18.05 -15.67 3.29
N LYS A 376 17.04 -15.01 2.68
CA LYS A 376 16.44 -13.77 3.19
C LYS A 376 15.71 -13.97 4.50
N VAL A 377 15.00 -15.08 4.67
CA VAL A 377 14.33 -15.42 5.93
C VAL A 377 15.35 -15.61 7.03
N ARG A 378 16.43 -16.40 6.80
CA ARG A 378 17.50 -16.62 7.79
C ARG A 378 18.20 -15.33 8.21
N ASP A 379 18.47 -14.43 7.26
CA ASP A 379 19.08 -13.14 7.56
C ASP A 379 18.21 -12.33 8.53
N LEU A 380 16.91 -12.22 8.27
CA LEU A 380 15.97 -11.53 9.15
C LEU A 380 15.79 -12.26 10.49
N ASP A 381 15.71 -13.59 10.49
CA ASP A 381 15.58 -14.38 11.71
C ASP A 381 16.79 -14.21 12.64
N ARG A 382 18.01 -14.25 12.09
CA ARG A 382 19.23 -14.00 12.87
C ARG A 382 19.30 -12.58 13.42
N LYS A 383 18.93 -11.57 12.60
CA LYS A 383 18.90 -10.16 13.04
C LYS A 383 17.90 -9.90 14.16
N ARG A 384 16.79 -10.65 14.17
CA ARG A 384 15.65 -10.42 15.08
C ARG A 384 15.50 -11.47 16.16
N GLU A 385 16.43 -12.42 16.26
CA GLU A 385 16.39 -13.53 17.20
C GLU A 385 15.07 -14.32 17.12
N GLN A 386 14.59 -14.53 15.89
CA GLN A 386 13.37 -15.25 15.56
C GLN A 386 13.69 -16.52 14.76
N ASN A 387 12.71 -17.41 14.59
CA ASN A 387 12.91 -18.64 13.81
C ASN A 387 11.57 -19.03 13.13
N LEU A 388 11.56 -19.05 11.80
CA LEU A 388 10.40 -19.48 11.01
C LEU A 388 9.92 -20.87 11.41
N ALA A 389 10.83 -21.82 11.63
CA ALA A 389 10.46 -23.20 11.97
C ALA A 389 9.76 -23.34 13.33
N VAL A 390 9.87 -22.33 14.21
CA VAL A 390 9.13 -22.28 15.47
C VAL A 390 7.74 -21.69 15.27
N VAL A 391 7.63 -20.63 14.48
CA VAL A 391 6.39 -19.88 14.30
C VAL A 391 5.48 -20.52 13.24
N GLU A 392 6.08 -21.06 12.18
CA GLU A 392 5.39 -21.64 11.02
C GLU A 392 5.99 -23.01 10.65
N PRO A 393 5.89 -24.04 11.52
CA PRO A 393 6.63 -25.29 11.36
C PRO A 393 6.26 -26.06 10.08
N GLU A 394 4.98 -26.09 9.68
CA GLU A 394 4.54 -26.80 8.49
C GLU A 394 5.03 -26.10 7.22
N PHE A 395 4.96 -24.78 7.17
CA PHE A 395 5.49 -24.02 6.02
C PHE A 395 7.01 -24.13 5.94
N ALA A 396 7.71 -24.01 7.07
CA ALA A 396 9.16 -24.20 7.12
C ALA A 396 9.59 -25.56 6.58
N ALA A 397 8.88 -26.63 6.94
CA ALA A 397 9.12 -27.97 6.42
C ALA A 397 8.86 -28.07 4.91
N LEU A 398 7.81 -27.42 4.38
CA LEU A 398 7.49 -27.44 2.95
C LEU A 398 8.56 -26.82 2.06
N ILE A 399 9.32 -25.87 2.59
CA ILE A 399 10.39 -25.19 1.85
C ILE A 399 11.78 -25.68 2.24
N ASP A 400 11.90 -26.75 3.02
CA ASP A 400 13.16 -27.26 3.58
C ASP A 400 13.98 -26.16 4.28
N TYR A 401 13.32 -25.39 5.15
CA TYR A 401 13.96 -24.31 5.89
C TYR A 401 14.76 -24.86 7.05
N ASP A 402 16.05 -24.54 7.10
CA ASP A 402 16.94 -24.82 8.23
C ASP A 402 17.58 -23.52 8.72
N PHE A 403 17.28 -23.15 9.97
CA PHE A 403 17.84 -21.94 10.62
C PHE A 403 19.36 -22.01 10.78
N ASN A 404 19.92 -23.23 10.97
CA ASN A 404 21.34 -23.44 11.22
C ASN A 404 22.18 -23.57 9.94
N GLN A 405 21.56 -23.70 8.79
CA GLN A 405 22.26 -23.77 7.52
C GLN A 405 22.97 -22.44 7.19
N ASN A 406 24.24 -22.49 6.75
CA ASN A 406 25.03 -21.31 6.37
C ASN A 406 24.70 -20.81 4.96
#